data_2911133459c15d4d9d4f9deb6df05c40
#
_entry.id   2911133459c15d4d9d4f9deb6df05c40
#
_cell.length_a   1.000
_cell.length_b   1.000
_cell.length_c   1.000
_cell.angle_alpha   90.00
_cell.angle_beta   90.00
_cell.angle_gamma   90.00
#
_symmetry.space_group_name_H-M   'P 1'
#
loop_
_entity.id
_entity.type
_entity.pdbx_description
1 polymer ?
#
loop_
_entity_poly.entity_id
_entity_poly.type
_entity_poly.pdbx_seq_one_letter_code
_entity_poly.pdbx_strand_id
1 'polypeptide(L)'
;MMDLIIGAGISGISYANFTKNDFLLIEKENEAGGYCRTIKRNGYVWDYSGHFFHFQHPDIEEYVCRNISPSSLLKVEKHTQIYYKGDYIDFP
;
A
#
# COMPACT_ATOMS: atom_id res chain seq x y z
N MET A 1 -27.75 -7.54 -6.53
CA MET A 1 -27.32 -6.23 -5.92
C MET A 1 -25.98 -5.87 -6.54
N MET A 2 -25.83 -4.65 -6.94
CA MET A 2 -24.60 -4.17 -7.54
C MET A 2 -23.96 -3.11 -6.62
N ASP A 3 -22.69 -3.25 -6.33
CA ASP A 3 -21.93 -2.31 -5.51
C ASP A 3 -21.30 -1.23 -6.39
N LEU A 4 -21.34 0.00 -5.97
CA LEU A 4 -20.58 1.10 -6.59
C LEU A 4 -19.36 1.40 -5.73
N ILE A 5 -18.17 1.17 -6.29
CA ILE A 5 -16.89 1.42 -5.63
C ILE A 5 -16.29 2.70 -6.21
N ILE A 6 -16.07 3.70 -5.38
CA ILE A 6 -15.51 4.99 -5.79
C ILE A 6 -14.06 5.07 -5.33
N GLY A 7 -13.15 5.02 -6.29
CA GLY A 7 -11.70 5.04 -6.08
C GLY A 7 -11.06 3.66 -6.19
N ALA A 8 -10.03 3.56 -7.03
CA ALA A 8 -9.22 2.37 -7.23
C ALA A 8 -7.88 2.45 -6.47
N GLY A 9 -7.90 2.95 -5.23
CA GLY A 9 -6.83 2.77 -4.27
C GLY A 9 -6.87 1.37 -3.66
N ILE A 10 -5.97 1.09 -2.73
CA ILE A 10 -5.86 -0.25 -2.11
C ILE A 10 -7.17 -0.71 -1.48
N SER A 11 -7.91 0.19 -0.84
CA SER A 11 -9.19 -0.13 -0.19
C SER A 11 -10.27 -0.52 -1.20
N GLY A 12 -10.44 0.27 -2.26
CA GLY A 12 -11.44 -0.01 -3.29
C GLY A 12 -11.13 -1.29 -4.07
N ILE A 13 -9.88 -1.50 -4.43
CA ILE A 13 -9.44 -2.73 -5.12
C ILE A 13 -9.60 -3.94 -4.21
N SER A 14 -9.23 -3.82 -2.93
CA SER A 14 -9.41 -4.91 -1.96
C SER A 14 -10.89 -5.27 -1.80
N TYR A 15 -11.76 -4.27 -1.66
CA TYR A 15 -13.20 -4.52 -1.60
C TYR A 15 -13.70 -5.24 -2.86
N ALA A 16 -13.32 -4.75 -4.04
CA ALA A 16 -13.70 -5.37 -5.31
C ALA A 16 -13.24 -6.83 -5.44
N ASN A 17 -12.07 -7.14 -4.87
CA ASN A 17 -11.51 -8.49 -4.89
C ASN A 17 -12.21 -9.48 -3.96
N PHE A 18 -12.87 -9.00 -2.90
CA PHE A 18 -13.50 -9.84 -1.90
C PHE A 18 -15.03 -9.81 -1.92
N THR A 19 -15.65 -8.80 -2.54
CA THR A 19 -17.12 -8.77 -2.65
C THR A 19 -17.65 -9.95 -3.46
N LYS A 20 -18.82 -10.42 -3.09
CA LYS A 20 -19.56 -11.44 -3.85
C LYS A 20 -20.63 -10.84 -4.74
N ASN A 21 -20.83 -9.54 -4.66
CA ASN A 21 -21.78 -8.81 -5.47
C ASN A 21 -21.14 -8.43 -6.81
N ASP A 22 -21.95 -8.21 -7.82
CA ASP A 22 -21.53 -7.48 -8.99
C ASP A 22 -21.10 -6.08 -8.58
N PHE A 23 -20.09 -5.51 -9.22
CA PHE A 23 -19.63 -4.19 -8.88
C PHE A 23 -19.26 -3.33 -10.09
N LEU A 24 -19.38 -2.04 -9.91
CA LEU A 24 -18.80 -1.03 -10.79
C LEU A 24 -17.75 -0.25 -9.98
N LEU A 25 -16.49 -0.30 -10.41
CA LEU A 25 -15.42 0.47 -9.82
C LEU A 25 -15.09 1.66 -10.73
N ILE A 26 -15.10 2.85 -10.17
CA ILE A 26 -14.75 4.09 -10.89
C ILE A 26 -13.54 4.75 -10.23
N GLU A 27 -12.64 5.27 -11.07
CA GLU A 27 -11.41 5.96 -10.66
C GLU A 27 -11.28 7.26 -11.45
N LYS A 28 -10.92 8.36 -10.76
CA LYS A 28 -10.74 9.66 -11.38
C LYS A 28 -9.47 9.79 -12.20
N GLU A 29 -8.43 9.04 -11.80
CA GLU A 29 -7.16 9.03 -12.50
C GLU A 29 -7.17 8.01 -13.63
N ASN A 30 -6.19 8.08 -14.52
CA ASN A 30 -6.06 7.17 -15.65
C ASN A 30 -5.43 5.82 -15.29
N GLU A 31 -5.04 5.61 -14.04
CA GLU A 31 -4.51 4.34 -13.52
C GLU A 31 -4.95 4.09 -12.08
N ALA A 32 -5.02 2.81 -11.74
CA ALA A 32 -5.33 2.37 -10.38
C ALA A 32 -4.10 2.44 -9.46
N GLY A 33 -4.34 2.35 -8.16
CA GLY A 33 -3.30 2.24 -7.13
C GLY A 33 -3.33 3.34 -6.08
N GLY A 34 -3.97 4.48 -6.34
CA GLY A 34 -4.06 5.57 -5.37
C GLY A 34 -2.69 6.05 -4.90
N TYR A 35 -2.47 6.15 -3.60
CA TYR A 35 -1.18 6.55 -3.03
C TYR A 35 -0.08 5.46 -3.10
N CYS A 36 -0.43 4.24 -3.50
CA CYS A 36 0.55 3.17 -3.74
C CYS A 36 1.18 3.24 -5.14
N ARG A 37 0.78 4.20 -5.97
CA ARG A 37 1.35 4.38 -7.31
C ARG A 37 2.76 4.96 -7.23
N THR A 38 3.59 4.50 -8.16
CA THR A 38 4.89 5.09 -8.45
C THR A 38 4.77 6.00 -9.67
N ILE A 39 5.16 7.24 -9.55
CA ILE A 39 5.16 8.21 -10.64
C ILE A 39 6.56 8.31 -11.24
N LYS A 40 6.63 8.10 -12.55
CA LYS A 40 7.88 8.31 -13.29
C LYS A 40 7.73 9.56 -14.14
N ARG A 41 8.58 10.53 -13.91
CA ARG A 41 8.54 11.81 -14.61
C ARG A 41 9.93 12.37 -14.85
N ASN A 42 10.25 12.71 -16.10
CA ASN A 42 11.53 13.30 -16.49
C ASN A 42 12.76 12.52 -16.00
N GLY A 43 12.70 11.18 -16.02
CA GLY A 43 13.77 10.32 -15.52
C GLY A 43 13.83 10.13 -14.01
N TYR A 44 12.95 10.78 -13.26
CA TYR A 44 12.82 10.63 -11.81
C TYR A 44 11.69 9.67 -11.45
N VAL A 45 11.90 8.95 -10.35
CA VAL A 45 10.93 8.05 -9.75
C VAL A 45 10.43 8.70 -8.46
N TRP A 46 9.12 8.81 -8.33
CA TRP A 46 8.47 9.46 -7.20
C TRP A 46 7.40 8.56 -6.62
N ASP A 47 7.46 8.36 -5.33
CA ASP A 47 6.41 7.72 -4.55
C ASP A 47 5.79 8.74 -3.57
N TYR A 48 4.48 8.64 -3.32
CA TYR A 48 3.80 9.53 -2.37
C TYR A 48 4.25 9.30 -0.93
N SER A 49 4.64 8.05 -0.60
CA SER A 49 5.22 7.70 0.70
C SER A 49 5.99 6.38 0.57
N GLY A 50 6.74 6.01 1.61
CA GLY A 50 7.32 4.68 1.68
C GLY A 50 6.24 3.60 1.67
N HIS A 51 6.42 2.59 0.82
CA HIS A 51 5.49 1.46 0.69
C HIS A 51 5.91 0.35 1.65
N PHE A 52 5.67 0.55 2.95
CA PHE A 52 5.98 -0.44 3.98
C PHE A 52 4.72 -1.18 4.40
N PHE A 53 4.82 -2.51 4.48
CA PHE A 53 3.80 -3.31 5.14
C PHE A 53 4.09 -3.40 6.63
N HIS A 54 3.08 -3.08 7.44
CA HIS A 54 3.08 -3.29 8.88
C HIS A 54 1.96 -4.28 9.20
N PHE A 55 2.31 -5.56 9.21
CA PHE A 55 1.33 -6.60 9.43
C PHE A 55 1.03 -6.74 10.93
N GLN A 56 -0.24 -6.57 11.27
CA GLN A 56 -0.77 -6.86 12.61
C GLN A 56 -1.59 -8.15 12.65
N HIS A 57 -1.99 -8.63 11.47
CA HIS A 57 -2.84 -9.81 11.30
C HIS A 57 -2.11 -10.85 10.45
N PRO A 58 -1.79 -12.03 11.02
CA PRO A 58 -1.05 -13.09 10.33
C PRO A 58 -1.71 -13.59 9.05
N ASP A 59 -3.04 -13.64 9.02
CA ASP A 59 -3.82 -14.04 7.84
C ASP A 59 -3.67 -13.06 6.67
N ILE A 60 -3.59 -11.77 6.96
CA ILE A 60 -3.35 -10.73 5.95
C ILE A 60 -1.90 -10.82 5.44
N GLU A 61 -0.94 -11.01 6.32
CA GLU A 61 0.45 -11.21 5.95
C GLU A 61 0.61 -12.43 5.02
N GLU A 62 0.00 -13.55 5.37
CA GLU A 62 0.01 -14.76 4.56
C GLU A 62 -0.62 -14.51 3.18
N TYR A 63 -1.77 -13.83 3.13
CA TYR A 63 -2.43 -13.49 1.87
C TYR A 63 -1.53 -12.63 0.98
N VAL A 64 -0.91 -11.59 1.53
CA VAL A 64 -0.02 -10.70 0.76
C VAL A 64 1.21 -11.45 0.28
N CYS A 65 1.89 -12.18 1.16
CA CYS A 65 3.12 -12.91 0.81
C CYS A 65 2.88 -14.02 -0.21
N ARG A 66 1.69 -14.62 -0.22
CA ARG A 66 1.30 -15.64 -1.21
C ARG A 66 1.06 -15.04 -2.59
N ASN A 67 0.61 -13.78 -2.67
CA ASN A 67 0.25 -13.11 -3.92
C ASN A 67 1.35 -12.22 -4.50
N ILE A 68 2.44 -12.01 -3.76
CA ILE A 68 3.60 -11.21 -4.21
C ILE A 68 4.81 -12.13 -4.33
N SER A 69 5.58 -11.94 -5.41
CA SER A 69 6.83 -12.67 -5.58
C SER A 69 7.78 -12.41 -4.41
N PRO A 70 8.38 -13.46 -3.79
CA PRO A 70 9.34 -13.27 -2.71
C PRO A 70 10.53 -12.37 -3.06
N SER A 71 10.93 -12.35 -4.32
CA SER A 71 12.00 -11.46 -4.82
C SER A 71 11.61 -9.98 -4.85
N SER A 72 10.32 -9.68 -4.75
CA SER A 72 9.78 -8.32 -4.70
C SER A 72 9.57 -7.80 -3.28
N LEU A 73 9.82 -8.63 -2.27
CA LEU A 73 9.68 -8.29 -0.86
C LEU A 73 11.04 -8.23 -0.19
N LEU A 74 11.28 -7.13 0.51
CA LEU A 74 12.45 -6.96 1.35
C LEU A 74 12.00 -6.82 2.80
N LYS A 75 12.47 -7.73 3.67
CA LYS A 75 12.25 -7.58 5.10
C LYS A 75 13.28 -6.62 5.67
N VAL A 76 12.82 -5.54 6.24
CA VAL A 76 13.64 -4.49 6.83
C VAL A 76 13.35 -4.39 8.32
N GLU A 77 14.39 -4.37 9.13
CA GLU A 77 14.27 -4.01 10.54
C GLU A 77 14.21 -2.48 10.63
N LYS A 78 13.09 -1.99 11.13
CA LYS A 78 12.88 -0.55 11.26
C LYS A 78 13.64 -0.02 12.46
N HIS A 79 14.55 0.92 12.24
CA HIS A 79 15.20 1.69 13.27
C HIS A 79 14.91 3.18 13.06
N THR A 80 14.00 3.72 13.85
CA THR A 80 13.57 5.12 13.75
C THR A 80 13.94 5.85 15.03
N GLN A 81 14.54 7.02 14.87
CA GLN A 81 14.93 7.87 15.97
C GLN A 81 14.39 9.28 15.78
N ILE A 82 14.10 9.95 16.89
CA ILE A 82 13.78 11.37 16.93
C ILE A 82 15.02 12.13 17.40
N TYR A 83 15.45 13.11 16.61
CA TYR A 83 16.50 14.04 17.05
C TYR A 83 15.87 15.19 17.81
N TYR A 84 16.30 15.37 19.07
CA TYR A 84 15.83 16.45 19.91
C TYR A 84 16.93 16.99 20.82
N LYS A 85 17.20 18.28 20.73
CA LYS A 85 18.20 19.00 21.57
C LYS A 85 19.58 18.34 21.64
N GLY A 86 20.07 17.81 20.54
CA GLY A 86 21.39 17.18 20.45
C GLY A 86 21.42 15.68 20.70
N ASP A 87 20.29 15.08 21.09
CA ASP A 87 20.18 13.66 21.39
C ASP A 87 19.30 12.94 20.39
N TYR A 88 19.60 11.66 20.16
CA TYR A 88 18.74 10.73 19.39
C TYR A 88 17.94 9.87 20.38
N ILE A 89 16.64 9.91 20.24
CA ILE A 89 15.71 9.17 21.08
C ILE A 89 15.06 8.09 20.20
N ASP A 90 15.13 6.83 20.63
CA ASP A 90 14.49 5.74 19.92
C ASP A 90 12.96 5.92 19.90
N PHE A 91 12.38 5.75 18.71
CA PHE A 91 10.95 5.82 18.52
C PHE A 91 10.41 4.41 18.29
N PRO A 92 9.36 4.02 19.04
CA PRO A 92 8.77 2.67 18.93
C PRO A 92 8.17 2.35 17.58
#